data_c72a0fe21248210ab5b1482887dccba7
#
_entry.id   c72a0fe21248210ab5b1482887dccba7
#
_cell.length_a   1.000
_cell.length_b   1.000
_cell.length_c   1.000
_cell.angle_alpha   90.00
_cell.angle_beta   90.00
_cell.angle_gamma   90.00
#
_symmetry.space_group_name_H-M   'P 1'
#
loop_
_entity.id
_entity.type
_entity.pdbx_description
1 polymer ?
#
loop_
_entity_poly.entity_id
_entity_poly.type
_entity_poly.pdbx_seq_one_letter_code
_entity_poly.pdbx_strand_id
1 'polypeptide(L)'
;MDVLAAGRVPKLPLIFMLSSVLAFSSSCSAPKAVSQFTAMPSPGGQGEEANYVTILGPITGAGSKTFTIVAGTGIAAWLGCIGKGLVWFRSPAGSFAAACDDGGAWAGSQIQPTHLRAGQKIAVRVVASSTSRWELRIDGTPDAS
;
A
#
# COMPACT_ATOMS: atom_id res chain seq x y z
N MET A 1 45.39 43.99 48.72
CA MET A 1 44.18 44.25 49.51
C MET A 1 43.15 43.31 48.91
N ASP A 2 43.11 42.01 49.35
CA ASP A 2 42.22 41.46 50.37
C ASP A 2 40.73 41.62 49.93
N VAL A 3 39.95 40.64 49.77
CA VAL A 3 39.46 39.63 50.74
C VAL A 3 38.90 38.43 50.07
N LEU A 4 39.31 37.26 50.53
CA LEU A 4 38.66 35.92 50.35
C LEU A 4 37.29 35.89 51.05
N ALA A 5 36.28 35.34 50.38
CA ALA A 5 35.08 34.90 51.06
C ALA A 5 34.74 33.43 50.61
N ALA A 6 35.02 32.54 51.56
CA ALA A 6 34.70 31.16 51.50
C ALA A 6 33.16 30.92 51.65
N GLY A 7 32.47 30.41 50.65
CA GLY A 7 31.09 30.01 50.74
C GLY A 7 30.98 28.53 51.04
N ARG A 8 30.40 28.19 52.20
CA ARG A 8 30.10 26.83 52.69
C ARG A 8 29.08 26.14 51.81
N VAL A 9 29.42 24.93 51.39
CA VAL A 9 28.48 23.99 50.73
C VAL A 9 27.63 23.28 51.79
N PRO A 10 26.33 23.35 51.76
CA PRO A 10 25.48 22.52 52.63
C PRO A 10 25.42 21.06 52.12
N LYS A 11 25.72 20.13 53.02
CA LYS A 11 25.49 18.69 52.83
C LYS A 11 23.98 18.41 52.83
N LEU A 12 23.44 18.02 51.70
CA LEU A 12 22.09 17.44 51.60
C LEU A 12 22.14 15.94 51.92
N PRO A 13 21.19 15.42 52.71
CA PRO A 13 21.11 14.02 53.01
C PRO A 13 20.55 13.23 51.80
N LEU A 14 21.21 12.11 51.56
CA LEU A 14 20.83 11.11 50.57
C LEU A 14 19.56 10.38 51.03
N ILE A 15 18.40 10.77 50.48
CA ILE A 15 17.14 10.01 50.70
C ILE A 15 17.11 8.96 49.62
N PHE A 16 17.32 7.70 50.00
CA PHE A 16 17.06 6.51 49.23
C PHE A 16 15.53 6.33 49.09
N MET A 17 14.95 6.76 47.97
CA MET A 17 13.62 6.35 47.58
C MET A 17 13.72 5.05 46.75
N LEU A 18 13.33 3.94 47.39
CA LEU A 18 13.05 2.68 46.71
C LEU A 18 11.83 2.93 45.79
N SER A 19 12.04 3.20 44.54
CA SER A 19 10.98 3.23 43.54
C SER A 19 10.76 1.80 43.03
N SER A 20 9.69 1.17 43.49
CA SER A 20 9.16 -0.09 42.93
C SER A 20 8.80 0.14 41.47
N VAL A 21 9.59 -0.39 40.55
CA VAL A 21 9.28 -0.41 39.12
C VAL A 21 8.23 -1.51 38.89
N LEU A 22 6.97 -1.10 38.88
CA LEU A 22 5.89 -1.92 38.32
C LEU A 22 6.09 -2.00 36.81
N ALA A 23 6.63 -3.11 36.33
CA ALA A 23 6.71 -3.43 34.93
C ALA A 23 5.28 -3.68 34.40
N PHE A 24 4.65 -2.63 33.87
CA PHE A 24 3.47 -2.79 33.04
C PHE A 24 3.93 -3.38 31.71
N SER A 25 3.77 -4.69 31.55
CA SER A 25 3.85 -5.38 30.27
C SER A 25 2.63 -4.97 29.43
N SER A 26 2.69 -3.79 28.81
CA SER A 26 1.75 -3.40 27.79
C SER A 26 2.04 -4.26 26.56
N SER A 27 1.29 -5.33 26.41
CA SER A 27 1.19 -6.05 25.14
C SER A 27 0.58 -5.08 24.12
N CYS A 28 1.42 -4.35 23.42
CA CYS A 28 1.04 -3.63 22.22
C CYS A 28 0.66 -4.67 21.16
N SER A 29 -0.61 -5.11 21.16
CA SER A 29 -1.18 -5.71 19.97
C SER A 29 -1.07 -4.67 18.87
N ALA A 30 -0.21 -4.91 17.87
CA ALA A 30 -0.11 -4.05 16.72
C ALA A 30 -1.51 -3.89 16.13
N PRO A 31 -2.02 -2.68 15.94
CA PRO A 31 -3.32 -2.49 15.32
C PRO A 31 -3.27 -3.18 13.96
N LYS A 32 -4.18 -4.12 13.71
CA LYS A 32 -4.39 -4.65 12.36
C LYS A 32 -4.55 -3.45 11.47
N ALA A 33 -3.67 -3.31 10.49
CA ALA A 33 -3.75 -2.24 9.51
C ALA A 33 -5.11 -2.38 8.82
N VAL A 34 -6.06 -1.57 9.24
CA VAL A 34 -7.35 -1.44 8.55
C VAL A 34 -7.01 -0.88 7.18
N SER A 35 -7.45 -1.57 6.13
CA SER A 35 -7.31 -1.05 4.77
C SER A 35 -7.95 0.35 4.74
N GLN A 36 -7.17 1.34 4.40
CA GLN A 36 -7.66 2.72 4.24
C GLN A 36 -8.41 2.90 2.91
N PHE A 37 -8.41 1.87 2.08
CA PHE A 37 -9.07 1.88 0.79
C PHE A 37 -10.55 1.50 0.94
N THR A 38 -11.39 2.14 0.15
CA THR A 38 -12.77 1.72 -0.05
C THR A 38 -12.78 0.25 -0.51
N ALA A 39 -13.82 -0.50 -0.16
CA ALA A 39 -13.92 -1.89 -0.59
C ALA A 39 -13.77 -2.03 -2.11
N MET A 40 -12.84 -2.89 -2.52
CA MET A 40 -12.60 -3.14 -3.93
C MET A 40 -13.79 -3.89 -4.56
N PRO A 41 -14.20 -3.53 -5.78
CA PRO A 41 -15.21 -4.29 -6.49
C PRO A 41 -14.86 -5.78 -6.55
N SER A 42 -15.88 -6.66 -6.46
CA SER A 42 -15.65 -8.09 -6.57
C SER A 42 -15.08 -8.47 -7.94
N PRO A 43 -14.20 -9.48 -8.03
CA PRO A 43 -13.83 -10.07 -9.31
C PRO A 43 -15.07 -10.61 -10.03
N GLY A 44 -15.06 -10.54 -11.35
CA GLY A 44 -16.19 -11.01 -12.14
C GLY A 44 -17.37 -10.04 -12.07
N GLY A 45 -17.25 -8.91 -12.75
CA GLY A 45 -18.32 -7.94 -12.96
C GLY A 45 -19.49 -8.53 -13.75
N GLN A 46 -20.46 -7.69 -14.08
CA GLN A 46 -21.55 -8.09 -14.98
C GLN A 46 -21.08 -8.09 -16.45
N GLY A 47 -21.53 -9.04 -17.22
CA GLY A 47 -21.22 -9.13 -18.65
C GLY A 47 -19.99 -9.99 -18.97
N GLU A 48 -19.13 -9.54 -19.88
CA GLU A 48 -17.97 -10.31 -20.37
C GLU A 48 -16.92 -10.58 -19.27
N GLU A 49 -16.91 -9.79 -18.19
CA GLU A 49 -16.03 -9.99 -17.05
C GLU A 49 -16.48 -11.09 -16.08
N ALA A 50 -17.66 -11.68 -16.29
CA ALA A 50 -18.23 -12.68 -15.37
C ALA A 50 -17.32 -13.90 -15.14
N ASN A 51 -16.41 -14.18 -16.07
CA ASN A 51 -15.46 -15.29 -16.01
C ASN A 51 -14.06 -14.88 -15.57
N TYR A 52 -13.84 -13.60 -15.20
CA TYR A 52 -12.54 -13.16 -14.78
C TYR A 52 -12.22 -13.67 -13.37
N VAL A 53 -10.99 -14.08 -13.18
CA VAL A 53 -10.43 -14.49 -11.90
C VAL A 53 -9.28 -13.58 -11.53
N THR A 54 -9.04 -13.41 -10.25
CA THR A 54 -7.89 -12.62 -9.82
C THR A 54 -6.59 -13.34 -10.14
N ILE A 55 -5.76 -12.71 -10.97
CA ILE A 55 -4.43 -13.20 -11.37
C ILE A 55 -3.30 -12.50 -10.61
N LEU A 56 -3.56 -11.32 -10.05
CA LEU A 56 -2.62 -10.61 -9.18
C LEU A 56 -3.37 -9.75 -8.15
N GLY A 57 -3.03 -9.87 -6.88
CA GLY A 57 -3.50 -9.00 -5.81
C GLY A 57 -4.70 -9.56 -5.03
N PRO A 58 -5.35 -8.71 -4.23
CA PRO A 58 -5.00 -7.30 -4.00
C PRO A 58 -3.64 -7.14 -3.33
N ILE A 59 -2.85 -6.21 -3.82
CA ILE A 59 -1.53 -5.86 -3.27
C ILE A 59 -1.43 -4.36 -3.03
N THR A 60 -0.79 -3.96 -1.94
CA THR A 60 -0.59 -2.57 -1.58
C THR A 60 0.87 -2.16 -1.77
N GLY A 61 1.11 -0.87 -1.98
CA GLY A 61 2.44 -0.35 -2.10
C GLY A 61 2.53 1.16 -2.03
N ALA A 62 3.76 1.66 -2.10
CA ALA A 62 4.10 3.06 -2.25
C ALA A 62 5.19 3.18 -3.32
N GLY A 63 5.24 4.34 -3.98
CA GLY A 63 6.17 4.56 -5.08
C GLY A 63 5.92 3.64 -6.28
N SER A 64 6.85 3.64 -7.22
CA SER A 64 6.72 2.84 -8.44
C SER A 64 7.15 1.39 -8.22
N LYS A 65 6.36 0.44 -8.76
CA LYS A 65 6.67 -1.00 -8.73
C LYS A 65 6.35 -1.67 -10.06
N THR A 66 7.06 -2.74 -10.35
CA THR A 66 6.85 -3.57 -11.54
C THR A 66 6.55 -5.01 -11.11
N PHE A 67 5.60 -5.63 -11.77
CA PHE A 67 5.19 -7.01 -11.57
C PHE A 67 5.20 -7.74 -12.89
N THR A 68 5.39 -9.05 -12.85
CA THR A 68 5.21 -9.92 -14.03
C THR A 68 3.97 -10.76 -13.81
N ILE A 69 3.06 -10.72 -14.78
CA ILE A 69 1.86 -11.55 -14.78
C ILE A 69 1.82 -12.43 -16.02
N VAL A 70 1.04 -13.50 -15.97
CA VAL A 70 0.68 -14.29 -17.14
C VAL A 70 -0.64 -13.75 -17.64
N ALA A 71 -0.67 -13.25 -18.87
CA ALA A 71 -1.85 -12.66 -19.44
C ALA A 71 -2.74 -13.75 -20.03
N GLY A 72 -4.06 -13.66 -19.73
CA GLY A 72 -5.10 -14.36 -20.47
C GLY A 72 -5.47 -13.59 -21.76
N THR A 73 -6.62 -13.91 -22.33
CA THR A 73 -7.16 -13.20 -23.51
C THR A 73 -7.72 -11.82 -23.18
N GLY A 74 -7.98 -11.53 -21.90
CA GLY A 74 -8.40 -10.22 -21.41
C GLY A 74 -7.89 -10.00 -20.01
N ILE A 75 -7.62 -8.75 -19.67
CA ILE A 75 -7.28 -8.32 -18.31
C ILE A 75 -8.13 -7.12 -17.90
N ALA A 76 -8.53 -7.09 -16.65
CA ALA A 76 -9.12 -5.92 -15.99
C ALA A 76 -8.21 -5.52 -14.83
N ALA A 77 -7.80 -4.27 -14.79
CA ALA A 77 -6.96 -3.76 -13.70
C ALA A 77 -7.74 -2.75 -12.88
N TRP A 78 -7.62 -2.88 -11.58
CA TRP A 78 -8.23 -2.00 -10.57
C TRP A 78 -7.13 -1.37 -9.74
N LEU A 79 -7.10 -0.05 -9.72
CA LEU A 79 -6.08 0.71 -9.03
C LEU A 79 -6.75 1.73 -8.10
N GLY A 80 -6.51 1.59 -6.81
CA GLY A 80 -6.88 2.57 -5.79
C GLY A 80 -5.67 3.39 -5.39
N CYS A 81 -5.88 4.65 -5.01
CA CYS A 81 -4.81 5.54 -4.58
C CYS A 81 -5.25 6.45 -3.44
N ILE A 82 -4.38 6.56 -2.41
CA ILE A 82 -4.53 7.48 -1.28
C ILE A 82 -3.37 8.48 -1.30
N GLY A 83 -3.70 9.74 -1.06
CA GLY A 83 -2.75 10.85 -1.03
C GLY A 83 -3.07 11.90 -2.08
N LYS A 84 -2.05 12.45 -2.73
CA LYS A 84 -2.21 13.51 -3.73
C LYS A 84 -1.62 13.12 -5.07
N GLY A 85 -2.24 13.61 -6.15
CA GLY A 85 -1.74 13.45 -7.51
C GLY A 85 -2.36 12.29 -8.25
N LEU A 86 -1.58 11.64 -9.10
CA LEU A 86 -2.01 10.54 -9.95
C LEU A 86 -1.09 9.34 -9.74
N VAL A 87 -1.69 8.16 -9.76
CA VAL A 87 -0.97 6.89 -9.88
C VAL A 87 -1.36 6.25 -11.21
N TRP A 88 -0.38 5.81 -11.96
CA TRP A 88 -0.56 5.23 -13.28
C TRP A 88 -0.40 3.72 -13.23
N PHE A 89 -1.34 3.03 -13.84
CA PHE A 89 -1.14 1.66 -14.29
C PHE A 89 -0.61 1.67 -15.72
N ARG A 90 0.43 0.90 -16.00
CA ARG A 90 1.02 0.76 -17.34
C ARG A 90 1.29 -0.70 -17.66
N SER A 91 0.90 -1.12 -18.85
CA SER A 91 1.20 -2.46 -19.37
C SER A 91 1.35 -2.37 -20.89
N PRO A 92 1.90 -3.41 -21.55
CA PRO A 92 1.89 -3.52 -23.01
C PRO A 92 0.49 -3.50 -23.63
N ALA A 93 -0.52 -3.89 -22.85
CA ALA A 93 -1.91 -3.94 -23.28
C ALA A 93 -2.62 -2.57 -23.22
N GLY A 94 -2.16 -1.67 -22.36
CA GLY A 94 -2.78 -0.36 -22.17
C GLY A 94 -2.36 0.30 -20.87
N SER A 95 -2.83 1.53 -20.66
CA SER A 95 -2.55 2.30 -19.46
C SER A 95 -3.72 3.18 -19.06
N PHE A 96 -3.85 3.44 -17.76
CA PHE A 96 -4.80 4.40 -17.19
C PHE A 96 -4.25 4.99 -15.90
N ALA A 97 -4.90 6.02 -15.38
CA ALA A 97 -4.53 6.66 -14.13
C ALA A 97 -5.68 6.66 -13.13
N ALA A 98 -5.33 6.53 -11.87
CA ALA A 98 -6.21 6.79 -10.73
C ALA A 98 -5.84 8.13 -10.09
N ALA A 99 -6.81 8.99 -9.85
CA ALA A 99 -6.63 10.18 -9.04
C ALA A 99 -6.58 9.76 -7.57
N CYS A 100 -5.56 10.25 -6.86
CA CYS A 100 -5.44 10.00 -5.43
C CYS A 100 -6.34 10.95 -4.65
N ASP A 101 -7.07 10.41 -3.69
CA ASP A 101 -7.86 11.15 -2.72
C ASP A 101 -7.69 10.54 -1.32
N ASP A 102 -8.27 11.18 -0.32
CA ASP A 102 -8.18 10.70 1.06
C ASP A 102 -9.10 9.49 1.33
N GLY A 103 -10.05 9.23 0.44
CA GLY A 103 -11.00 8.11 0.53
C GLY A 103 -10.55 6.84 -0.16
N GLY A 104 -9.46 6.89 -0.92
CA GLY A 104 -8.91 5.73 -1.64
C GLY A 104 -9.85 5.21 -2.73
N ALA A 105 -10.42 6.12 -3.54
CA ALA A 105 -11.29 5.75 -4.64
C ALA A 105 -10.59 4.87 -5.68
N TRP A 106 -11.36 4.00 -6.31
CA TRP A 106 -10.86 3.06 -7.32
C TRP A 106 -11.07 3.60 -8.71
N ALA A 107 -10.03 3.49 -9.53
CA ALA A 107 -10.13 3.54 -10.98
C ALA A 107 -9.93 2.13 -11.53
N GLY A 108 -10.74 1.75 -12.49
CA GLY A 108 -10.64 0.46 -13.15
C GLY A 108 -10.65 0.65 -14.66
N SER A 109 -10.01 -0.26 -15.35
CA SER A 109 -10.07 -0.33 -16.81
C SER A 109 -10.02 -1.78 -17.26
N GLN A 110 -10.98 -2.13 -18.09
CA GLN A 110 -10.93 -3.35 -18.87
C GLN A 110 -9.97 -3.10 -20.04
N ILE A 111 -8.93 -3.90 -20.11
CA ILE A 111 -7.95 -3.81 -21.17
C ILE A 111 -8.10 -5.08 -22.01
N GLN A 112 -8.63 -4.93 -23.22
CA GLN A 112 -8.63 -6.02 -24.19
C GLN A 112 -7.33 -5.95 -24.99
N PRO A 113 -6.38 -6.83 -24.71
CA PRO A 113 -5.12 -6.82 -25.41
C PRO A 113 -5.30 -7.38 -26.82
N THR A 114 -5.41 -6.50 -27.81
CA THR A 114 -5.47 -6.89 -29.21
C THR A 114 -4.21 -7.60 -29.70
N HIS A 115 -3.13 -7.58 -28.90
CA HIS A 115 -1.81 -8.05 -29.30
C HIS A 115 -1.17 -9.05 -28.32
N LEU A 116 -1.82 -9.37 -27.20
CA LEU A 116 -1.30 -10.37 -26.27
C LEU A 116 -1.81 -11.76 -26.60
N ARG A 117 -0.96 -12.75 -26.42
CA ARG A 117 -1.33 -14.17 -26.53
C ARG A 117 -1.62 -14.71 -25.13
N ALA A 118 -2.62 -15.60 -25.03
CA ALA A 118 -2.86 -16.33 -23.80
C ALA A 118 -1.56 -17.03 -23.34
N GLY A 119 -1.29 -17.00 -22.04
CA GLY A 119 -0.07 -17.55 -21.47
C GLY A 119 1.19 -16.66 -21.62
N GLN A 120 1.10 -15.50 -22.28
CA GLN A 120 2.23 -14.61 -22.42
C GLN A 120 2.56 -13.91 -21.10
N LYS A 121 3.82 -13.95 -20.70
CA LYS A 121 4.33 -13.16 -19.58
C LYS A 121 4.47 -11.70 -20.00
N ILE A 122 3.84 -10.80 -19.25
CA ILE A 122 3.94 -9.37 -19.47
C ILE A 122 4.36 -8.65 -18.18
N ALA A 123 5.07 -7.54 -18.35
CA ALA A 123 5.38 -6.64 -17.25
C ALA A 123 4.26 -5.61 -17.10
N VAL A 124 3.73 -5.49 -15.89
CA VAL A 124 2.80 -4.43 -15.51
C VAL A 124 3.49 -3.52 -14.50
N ARG A 125 3.28 -2.23 -14.61
CA ARG A 125 3.96 -1.25 -13.78
C ARG A 125 2.97 -0.28 -13.16
N VAL A 126 3.08 -0.10 -11.84
CA VAL A 126 2.50 1.04 -11.12
C VAL A 126 3.55 2.14 -11.09
N VAL A 127 3.19 3.34 -11.53
CA VAL A 127 4.04 4.54 -11.48
C VAL A 127 3.40 5.54 -10.54
N ALA A 128 4.05 5.80 -9.42
CA ALA A 128 3.53 6.64 -8.35
C ALA A 128 4.65 7.46 -7.71
N SER A 129 4.30 8.57 -7.06
CA SER A 129 5.21 9.27 -6.18
C SER A 129 5.55 8.41 -4.95
N SER A 130 6.66 8.68 -4.29
CA SER A 130 7.04 7.97 -3.06
C SER A 130 6.07 8.20 -1.90
N THR A 131 5.28 9.27 -1.96
CA THR A 131 4.30 9.67 -0.93
C THR A 131 2.89 9.12 -1.19
N SER A 132 2.60 8.64 -2.40
CA SER A 132 1.31 8.05 -2.73
C SER A 132 1.29 6.57 -2.35
N ARG A 133 0.23 6.17 -1.65
CA ARG A 133 -0.06 4.77 -1.34
C ARG A 133 -1.09 4.26 -2.33
N TRP A 134 -0.92 3.04 -2.78
CA TRP A 134 -1.81 2.45 -3.77
C TRP A 134 -2.12 0.99 -3.44
N GLU A 135 -3.23 0.54 -3.98
CA GLU A 135 -3.64 -0.86 -3.99
C GLU A 135 -3.98 -1.27 -5.41
N LEU A 136 -3.50 -2.43 -5.84
CA LEU A 136 -3.68 -2.96 -7.19
C LEU A 136 -4.28 -4.36 -7.14
N ARG A 137 -5.27 -4.59 -7.98
CA ARG A 137 -5.73 -5.94 -8.36
C ARG A 137 -5.81 -6.04 -9.87
N ILE A 138 -5.43 -7.18 -10.38
CA ILE A 138 -5.57 -7.53 -11.79
C ILE A 138 -6.36 -8.83 -11.88
N ASP A 139 -7.45 -8.78 -12.58
CA ASP A 139 -8.30 -9.90 -12.91
C ASP A 139 -8.09 -10.24 -14.39
N GLY A 140 -8.30 -11.48 -14.76
CA GLY A 140 -8.17 -11.90 -16.15
C GLY A 140 -8.99 -13.16 -16.45
N THR A 141 -9.12 -13.44 -17.72
CA THR A 141 -9.69 -14.72 -18.13
C THR A 141 -8.78 -15.84 -17.67
N PRO A 142 -9.33 -16.94 -17.09
CA PRO A 142 -8.52 -18.12 -16.81
C PRO A 142 -7.92 -18.61 -18.13
N ASP A 143 -6.65 -19.02 -18.09
CA ASP A 143 -6.04 -19.67 -19.25
C ASP A 143 -6.90 -20.88 -19.60
N ALA A 144 -7.41 -20.92 -20.83
CA ALA A 144 -8.02 -22.12 -21.36
C ALA A 144 -6.90 -23.16 -21.53
N SER A 145 -6.75 -24.00 -20.51
CA SER A 145 -5.86 -25.16 -20.52
C SER A 145 -6.40 -26.28 -21.38
#